data_878b7aab22ee782cbc91f70276e3cc98
#
_entry.id   878b7aab22ee782cbc91f70276e3cc98
#
_cell.length_a   1.000
_cell.length_b   1.000
_cell.length_c   1.000
_cell.angle_alpha   90.00
_cell.angle_beta   90.00
_cell.angle_gamma   90.00
#
_symmetry.space_group_name_H-M   'P 1'
#
loop_
_entity.id
_entity.type
_entity.pdbx_description
1 polymer ?
#
loop_
_entity_poly.entity_id
_entity_poly.type
_entity_poly.pdbx_seq_one_letter_code
_entity_poly.pdbx_strand_id
1 'polypeptide(L)'
;LSEEEFHVDGVNGTYPNCMYDGTSLLEGGQTAAGSILTWFKNNLLPAAWMQEAVNRNMNIYDLITEKASEVPIGCDGLVMMDYFQGNRAPYADSKARGMFWGLSIGTTPAHLARAVYEGVAYGANHCIVSMKKAGYDVKEIYACGGLAQSDFWMQMHADIIGVPMYTTVESQSAGCLGDCIIAAVGVGIYPNFWEAADSMIRVDKEYIPNMEAHK
;
A
#
# COMPACT_ATOMS: atom_id res chain seq x y z
N LEU A 1 -4.87 -13.23 -7.80
CA LEU A 1 -4.99 -14.57 -8.40
C LEU A 1 -5.78 -14.49 -9.70
N SER A 2 -5.44 -15.31 -10.69
CA SER A 2 -6.11 -15.41 -11.98
C SER A 2 -6.18 -16.87 -12.42
N GLU A 3 -7.20 -17.25 -13.18
CA GLU A 3 -7.26 -18.54 -13.87
C GLU A 3 -6.37 -18.54 -15.14
N GLU A 4 -6.02 -17.34 -15.63
CA GLU A 4 -5.14 -17.15 -16.78
C GLU A 4 -3.71 -16.87 -16.34
N GLU A 5 -2.73 -17.27 -17.14
CA GLU A 5 -1.34 -16.91 -16.96
C GLU A 5 -1.04 -15.58 -17.67
N PHE A 6 -0.49 -14.61 -16.92
CA PHE A 6 -0.06 -13.32 -17.47
C PHE A 6 1.45 -13.14 -17.32
N HIS A 7 2.10 -12.76 -18.40
CA HIS A 7 3.49 -12.30 -18.34
C HIS A 7 3.52 -10.78 -18.24
N VAL A 8 4.10 -10.27 -17.18
CA VAL A 8 4.21 -8.82 -16.90
C VAL A 8 5.68 -8.48 -16.72
N ASP A 9 6.23 -7.69 -17.64
CA ASP A 9 7.62 -7.25 -17.53
C ASP A 9 7.89 -6.54 -16.19
N GLY A 10 8.93 -7.00 -15.49
CA GLY A 10 9.34 -6.46 -14.21
C GLY A 10 8.45 -6.81 -13.01
N VAL A 11 7.42 -7.60 -13.19
CA VAL A 11 6.60 -8.18 -12.12
C VAL A 11 6.96 -9.65 -11.97
N ASN A 12 7.13 -10.13 -10.74
CA ASN A 12 7.47 -11.51 -10.48
C ASN A 12 6.28 -12.45 -10.67
N GLY A 13 6.53 -13.61 -11.19
CA GLY A 13 5.52 -14.63 -11.48
C GLY A 13 5.28 -14.69 -12.99
N THR A 14 4.52 -15.50 -13.56
CA THR A 14 3.34 -16.21 -13.05
C THR A 14 3.73 -17.44 -12.23
N TYR A 15 3.09 -17.67 -11.08
CA TYR A 15 3.28 -18.88 -10.27
C TYR A 15 1.99 -19.72 -10.35
N PRO A 16 1.90 -20.67 -11.29
CA PRO A 16 0.71 -21.50 -11.45
C PRO A 16 0.55 -22.46 -10.26
N ASN A 17 -0.68 -22.67 -9.83
CA ASN A 17 -1.07 -23.58 -8.73
C ASN A 17 -0.35 -23.33 -7.39
N CYS A 18 0.21 -22.12 -7.19
CA CYS A 18 0.99 -21.82 -6.01
C CYS A 18 0.10 -21.62 -4.75
N MET A 19 -1.13 -21.17 -4.92
CA MET A 19 -2.10 -20.98 -3.83
C MET A 19 -3.25 -21.98 -3.94
N TYR A 20 -3.88 -22.11 -5.11
CA TYR A 20 -5.00 -22.99 -5.38
C TYR A 20 -4.84 -23.64 -6.75
N ASP A 21 -5.29 -24.89 -6.87
CA ASP A 21 -5.31 -25.58 -8.15
C ASP A 21 -6.11 -24.79 -9.19
N GLY A 22 -5.56 -24.66 -10.39
CA GLY A 22 -6.17 -23.92 -11.50
C GLY A 22 -6.03 -22.40 -11.41
N THR A 23 -5.28 -21.88 -10.45
CA THR A 23 -5.04 -20.43 -10.36
C THR A 23 -3.55 -20.09 -10.48
N SER A 24 -3.28 -18.87 -10.93
CA SER A 24 -1.94 -18.29 -11.05
C SER A 24 -1.79 -17.06 -10.16
N LEU A 25 -0.65 -16.93 -9.48
CA LEU A 25 -0.30 -15.78 -8.67
C LEU A 25 0.67 -14.86 -9.41
N LEU A 26 0.37 -13.57 -9.44
CA LEU A 26 1.30 -12.50 -9.82
C LEU A 26 1.77 -11.77 -8.56
N GLU A 27 3.04 -11.41 -8.49
CA GLU A 27 3.62 -10.68 -7.37
C GLU A 27 4.34 -9.43 -7.87
N GLY A 28 3.79 -8.27 -7.59
CA GLY A 28 4.46 -6.96 -7.72
C GLY A 28 4.79 -6.40 -6.35
N GLY A 29 5.92 -5.71 -6.21
CA GLY A 29 6.29 -5.21 -4.90
C GLY A 29 7.19 -4.00 -4.91
N GLN A 30 6.97 -3.14 -3.90
CA GLN A 30 7.87 -2.07 -3.52
C GLN A 30 8.85 -2.59 -2.46
N THR A 31 10.12 -2.19 -2.55
CA THR A 31 11.15 -2.57 -1.57
C THR A 31 11.03 -1.77 -0.27
N ALA A 32 10.38 -0.62 -0.32
CA ALA A 32 10.15 0.26 0.81
C ALA A 32 8.77 0.92 0.68
N ALA A 33 8.01 0.96 1.75
CA ALA A 33 6.71 1.61 1.85
C ALA A 33 6.59 2.33 3.21
N GLY A 34 5.97 1.76 4.23
CA GLY A 34 5.91 2.34 5.57
C GLY A 34 7.26 2.65 6.19
N SER A 35 8.33 1.96 5.78
CA SER A 35 9.71 2.26 6.17
C SER A 35 10.19 3.65 5.72
N ILE A 36 9.66 4.20 4.61
CA ILE A 36 9.98 5.56 4.17
C ILE A 36 9.38 6.59 5.12
N LEU A 37 8.16 6.36 5.60
CA LEU A 37 7.55 7.23 6.61
C LEU A 37 8.33 7.18 7.94
N THR A 38 8.82 6.00 8.32
CA THR A 38 9.72 5.84 9.47
C THR A 38 11.04 6.58 9.25
N TRP A 39 11.60 6.50 8.05
CA TRP A 39 12.79 7.26 7.69
C TRP A 39 12.54 8.78 7.77
N PHE A 40 11.43 9.28 7.24
CA PHE A 40 11.03 10.69 7.37
C PHE A 40 10.96 11.11 8.84
N LYS A 41 10.25 10.33 9.67
CA LYS A 41 10.14 10.59 11.11
C LYS A 41 11.51 10.69 11.78
N ASN A 42 12.44 9.79 11.44
CA ASN A 42 13.73 9.72 12.13
C ASN A 42 14.74 10.78 11.66
N ASN A 43 14.60 11.32 10.43
CA ASN A 43 15.60 12.16 9.81
C ASN A 43 15.13 13.58 9.48
N LEU A 44 13.84 13.80 9.27
CA LEU A 44 13.30 15.07 8.77
C LEU A 44 12.19 15.65 9.64
N LEU A 45 11.77 14.95 10.71
CA LEU A 45 10.69 15.41 11.57
C LEU A 45 11.13 16.65 12.36
N PRO A 46 10.36 17.77 12.33
CA PRO A 46 10.64 18.92 13.17
C PRO A 46 10.57 18.58 14.66
N ALA A 47 11.52 19.04 15.45
CA ALA A 47 11.49 18.85 16.90
C ALA A 47 10.20 19.42 17.56
N ALA A 48 9.65 20.49 16.99
CA ALA A 48 8.38 21.06 17.44
C ALA A 48 7.21 20.08 17.32
N TRP A 49 7.17 19.23 16.26
CA TRP A 49 6.12 18.23 16.11
C TRP A 49 6.25 17.11 17.14
N MET A 50 7.48 16.71 17.46
CA MET A 50 7.71 15.72 18.52
C MET A 50 7.18 16.25 19.86
N GLN A 51 7.46 17.52 20.18
CA GLN A 51 6.96 18.14 21.42
C GLN A 51 5.43 18.30 21.39
N GLU A 52 4.86 18.67 20.23
CA GLU A 52 3.40 18.76 20.05
C GLU A 52 2.71 17.43 20.30
N ALA A 53 3.24 16.33 19.73
CA ALA A 53 2.70 14.99 19.93
C ALA A 53 2.70 14.59 21.43
N VAL A 54 3.81 14.87 22.13
CA VAL A 54 3.91 14.63 23.58
C VAL A 54 2.86 15.45 24.35
N ASN A 55 2.76 16.74 24.08
CA ASN A 55 1.83 17.65 24.75
C ASN A 55 0.35 17.25 24.53
N ARG A 56 0.05 16.72 23.34
CA ARG A 56 -1.31 16.28 22.97
C ARG A 56 -1.58 14.81 23.34
N ASN A 57 -0.62 14.11 23.93
CA ASN A 57 -0.67 12.65 24.18
C ASN A 57 -1.11 11.88 22.93
N MET A 58 -0.55 12.25 21.78
CA MET A 58 -0.88 11.73 20.47
C MET A 58 0.27 10.88 19.93
N ASN A 59 -0.06 9.81 19.18
CA ASN A 59 0.96 9.06 18.45
C ASN A 59 1.59 9.98 17.39
N ILE A 60 2.91 9.92 17.26
CA ILE A 60 3.64 10.78 16.32
C ILE A 60 3.23 10.55 14.85
N TYR A 61 2.84 9.33 14.47
CA TYR A 61 2.36 9.05 13.12
C TYR A 61 0.99 9.66 12.85
N ASP A 62 0.13 9.75 13.87
CA ASP A 62 -1.17 10.42 13.75
C ASP A 62 -0.97 11.93 13.55
N LEU A 63 -0.01 12.53 14.27
CA LEU A 63 0.34 13.94 14.06
C LEU A 63 0.94 14.19 12.67
N ILE A 64 1.82 13.31 12.18
CA ILE A 64 2.37 13.41 10.83
C ILE A 64 1.24 13.33 9.79
N THR A 65 0.29 12.41 9.99
CA THR A 65 -0.90 12.27 9.14
C THR A 65 -1.76 13.53 9.16
N GLU A 66 -2.03 14.09 10.35
CA GLU A 66 -2.77 15.34 10.51
C GLU A 66 -2.12 16.47 9.71
N LYS A 67 -0.81 16.71 9.91
CA LYS A 67 -0.06 17.73 9.18
C LYS A 67 0.00 17.49 7.67
N ALA A 68 0.14 16.25 7.24
CA ALA A 68 0.12 15.91 5.82
C ALA A 68 -1.26 16.11 5.19
N SER A 69 -2.35 15.92 5.94
CA SER A 69 -3.72 16.11 5.46
C SER A 69 -4.08 17.59 5.20
N GLU A 70 -3.37 18.53 5.83
CA GLU A 70 -3.52 19.97 5.61
C GLU A 70 -2.95 20.43 4.24
N VAL A 71 -2.07 19.63 3.63
CA VAL A 71 -1.47 19.91 2.32
C VAL A 71 -2.40 19.42 1.21
N PRO A 72 -2.60 20.19 0.12
CA PRO A 72 -3.48 19.79 -0.96
C PRO A 72 -2.98 18.54 -1.70
N ILE A 73 -3.90 17.87 -2.40
CA ILE A 73 -3.60 16.74 -3.29
C ILE A 73 -2.61 17.22 -4.36
N GLY A 74 -1.61 16.37 -4.67
CA GLY A 74 -0.52 16.70 -5.59
C GLY A 74 0.58 17.55 -4.96
N CYS A 75 0.46 17.84 -3.65
CA CYS A 75 1.54 18.39 -2.81
C CYS A 75 2.20 19.65 -3.39
N ASP A 76 1.41 20.55 -4.03
CA ASP A 76 1.87 21.75 -4.72
C ASP A 76 3.00 21.48 -5.75
N GLY A 77 2.98 20.28 -6.37
CA GLY A 77 3.97 19.85 -7.36
C GLY A 77 5.22 19.18 -6.79
N LEU A 78 5.27 18.96 -5.47
CA LEU A 78 6.33 18.16 -4.86
C LEU A 78 6.03 16.67 -5.03
N VAL A 79 6.90 15.94 -5.69
CA VAL A 79 6.78 14.49 -5.92
C VAL A 79 7.92 13.76 -5.22
N MET A 80 7.61 12.64 -4.56
CA MET A 80 8.59 11.73 -4.00
C MET A 80 8.61 10.42 -4.78
N MET A 81 9.82 9.96 -5.13
CA MET A 81 10.06 8.65 -5.71
C MET A 81 10.45 7.65 -4.62
N ASP A 82 9.73 6.55 -4.51
CA ASP A 82 9.81 5.58 -3.41
C ASP A 82 11.00 4.59 -3.46
N TYR A 83 11.96 4.78 -4.36
CA TYR A 83 13.08 3.85 -4.59
C TYR A 83 14.19 3.92 -3.52
N PHE A 84 13.84 4.12 -2.27
CA PHE A 84 14.81 4.26 -1.16
C PHE A 84 15.69 3.02 -0.96
N GLN A 85 15.22 1.84 -1.37
CA GLN A 85 15.96 0.57 -1.34
C GLN A 85 16.02 -0.10 -2.73
N GLY A 86 16.09 0.70 -3.79
CA GLY A 86 15.99 0.24 -5.15
C GLY A 86 14.55 0.08 -5.63
N ASN A 87 14.36 -0.33 -6.86
CA ASN A 87 13.07 -0.67 -7.44
C ASN A 87 13.02 -2.18 -7.69
N ARG A 88 12.04 -2.88 -7.10
CA ARG A 88 11.80 -4.31 -7.35
C ARG A 88 10.92 -4.50 -8.58
N ALA A 89 9.79 -3.79 -8.61
CA ALA A 89 8.84 -3.82 -9.70
C ALA A 89 8.47 -2.38 -10.11
N PRO A 90 8.35 -2.07 -11.41
CA PRO A 90 8.50 -2.97 -12.56
C PRO A 90 9.92 -2.98 -13.18
N TYR A 91 10.92 -2.26 -12.64
CA TYR A 91 12.21 -2.08 -13.32
C TYR A 91 13.31 -3.04 -12.88
N ALA A 92 13.14 -3.71 -11.74
CA ALA A 92 14.13 -4.64 -11.14
C ALA A 92 15.54 -3.99 -11.01
N ASP A 93 15.59 -2.69 -10.66
CA ASP A 93 16.81 -1.92 -10.50
C ASP A 93 17.18 -1.72 -9.03
N SER A 94 18.11 -2.51 -8.53
CA SER A 94 18.61 -2.41 -7.16
C SER A 94 19.46 -1.16 -6.89
N LYS A 95 19.89 -0.45 -7.95
CA LYS A 95 20.70 0.78 -7.85
C LYS A 95 19.86 2.04 -7.86
N ALA A 96 18.58 1.97 -8.23
CA ALA A 96 17.67 3.10 -8.15
C ALA A 96 17.63 3.68 -6.73
N ARG A 97 17.41 4.98 -6.61
CA ARG A 97 17.36 5.69 -5.32
C ARG A 97 16.14 6.58 -5.24
N GLY A 98 15.66 6.78 -4.00
CA GLY A 98 14.59 7.70 -3.69
C GLY A 98 14.98 9.15 -3.98
N MET A 99 13.99 9.99 -4.26
CA MET A 99 14.18 11.37 -4.65
C MET A 99 12.96 12.21 -4.26
N PHE A 100 13.20 13.46 -3.90
CA PHE A 100 12.18 14.50 -3.87
C PHE A 100 12.41 15.45 -5.05
N TRP A 101 11.39 15.67 -5.84
CA TRP A 101 11.41 16.55 -7.01
C TRP A 101 10.37 17.66 -6.87
N GLY A 102 10.72 18.90 -7.22
CA GLY A 102 9.78 20.03 -7.16
C GLY A 102 9.88 20.84 -5.87
N LEU A 103 11.00 20.76 -5.14
CA LEU A 103 11.23 21.61 -3.95
C LEU A 103 11.22 23.09 -4.34
N SER A 104 10.52 23.90 -3.52
CA SER A 104 10.47 25.34 -3.61
C SER A 104 10.75 25.98 -2.24
N ILE A 105 10.89 27.30 -2.20
CA ILE A 105 11.03 28.04 -0.94
C ILE A 105 9.77 27.88 -0.05
N GLY A 106 8.60 27.63 -0.65
CA GLY A 106 7.35 27.38 0.07
C GLY A 106 7.21 25.96 0.62
N THR A 107 8.10 25.02 0.25
CA THR A 107 8.02 23.63 0.72
C THR A 107 8.27 23.56 2.23
N THR A 108 7.32 22.97 2.95
CA THR A 108 7.36 22.77 4.41
C THR A 108 7.56 21.31 4.77
N PRO A 109 7.87 20.96 6.02
CA PRO A 109 7.88 19.56 6.48
C PRO A 109 6.55 18.81 6.24
N ALA A 110 5.42 19.52 6.26
CA ALA A 110 4.11 18.94 5.95
C ALA A 110 4.03 18.49 4.48
N HIS A 111 4.57 19.28 3.55
CA HIS A 111 4.69 18.89 2.15
C HIS A 111 5.59 17.67 1.97
N LEU A 112 6.72 17.59 2.66
CA LEU A 112 7.59 16.41 2.62
C LEU A 112 6.88 15.15 3.15
N ALA A 113 6.13 15.29 4.26
CA ALA A 113 5.33 14.20 4.80
C ALA A 113 4.25 13.77 3.80
N ARG A 114 3.49 14.72 3.24
CA ARG A 114 2.47 14.45 2.23
C ARG A 114 3.04 13.77 0.99
N ALA A 115 4.16 14.24 0.48
CA ALA A 115 4.85 13.64 -0.66
C ALA A 115 5.30 12.20 -0.38
N VAL A 116 5.66 11.85 0.87
CA VAL A 116 5.95 10.46 1.25
C VAL A 116 4.70 9.60 1.14
N TYR A 117 3.55 10.06 1.65
CA TYR A 117 2.28 9.33 1.55
C TYR A 117 1.88 9.09 0.09
N GLU A 118 1.89 10.16 -0.72
CA GLU A 118 1.53 10.09 -2.14
C GLU A 118 2.52 9.25 -2.95
N GLY A 119 3.83 9.44 -2.75
CA GLY A 119 4.86 8.73 -3.51
C GLY A 119 4.84 7.22 -3.30
N VAL A 120 4.55 6.75 -2.09
CA VAL A 120 4.35 5.31 -1.85
C VAL A 120 3.11 4.80 -2.57
N ALA A 121 2.01 5.56 -2.57
CA ALA A 121 0.79 5.19 -3.28
C ALA A 121 0.98 5.22 -4.81
N TYR A 122 1.73 6.17 -5.35
CA TYR A 122 2.10 6.18 -6.77
C TYR A 122 2.96 4.98 -7.16
N GLY A 123 3.90 4.55 -6.30
CA GLY A 123 4.70 3.35 -6.51
C GLY A 123 3.84 2.09 -6.55
N ALA A 124 2.86 1.96 -5.65
CA ALA A 124 1.90 0.85 -5.67
C ALA A 124 1.05 0.89 -6.95
N ASN A 125 0.54 2.07 -7.34
CA ASN A 125 -0.21 2.23 -8.58
C ASN A 125 0.62 1.87 -9.82
N HIS A 126 1.91 2.18 -9.81
CA HIS A 126 2.80 1.82 -10.93
C HIS A 126 2.86 0.29 -11.15
N CYS A 127 2.92 -0.50 -10.08
CA CYS A 127 2.82 -1.95 -10.17
C CYS A 127 1.45 -2.39 -10.75
N ILE A 128 0.35 -1.81 -10.27
CA ILE A 128 -1.00 -2.10 -10.76
C ILE A 128 -1.17 -1.73 -12.24
N VAL A 129 -0.67 -0.55 -12.65
CA VAL A 129 -0.70 -0.12 -14.07
C VAL A 129 0.09 -1.07 -14.96
N SER A 130 1.23 -1.59 -14.48
CA SER A 130 2.02 -2.58 -15.22
C SER A 130 1.25 -3.90 -15.40
N MET A 131 0.55 -4.36 -14.37
CA MET A 131 -0.34 -5.53 -14.46
C MET A 131 -1.51 -5.29 -15.42
N LYS A 132 -2.16 -4.12 -15.34
CA LYS A 132 -3.25 -3.74 -16.26
C LYS A 132 -2.81 -3.71 -17.73
N LYS A 133 -1.60 -3.20 -18.02
CA LYS A 133 -1.03 -3.20 -19.39
C LYS A 133 -0.81 -4.61 -19.94
N ALA A 134 -0.56 -5.58 -19.10
CA ALA A 134 -0.42 -6.98 -19.49
C ALA A 134 -1.77 -7.72 -19.58
N GLY A 135 -2.89 -7.02 -19.35
CA GLY A 135 -4.25 -7.58 -19.45
C GLY A 135 -4.87 -8.01 -18.13
N TYR A 136 -4.12 -7.95 -17.00
CA TYR A 136 -4.67 -8.28 -15.69
C TYR A 136 -5.44 -7.08 -15.11
N ASP A 137 -6.76 -7.21 -15.00
CA ASP A 137 -7.63 -6.15 -14.53
C ASP A 137 -7.93 -6.30 -13.03
N VAL A 138 -7.23 -5.50 -12.21
CA VAL A 138 -7.46 -5.47 -10.76
C VAL A 138 -8.81 -4.79 -10.47
N LYS A 139 -9.72 -5.51 -9.82
CA LYS A 139 -11.08 -5.04 -9.50
C LYS A 139 -11.19 -4.46 -8.10
N GLU A 140 -10.46 -5.03 -7.16
CA GLU A 140 -10.50 -4.67 -5.75
C GLU A 140 -9.18 -5.03 -5.07
N ILE A 141 -8.88 -4.40 -3.93
CA ILE A 141 -7.66 -4.62 -3.16
C ILE A 141 -8.01 -4.81 -1.69
N TYR A 142 -7.57 -5.92 -1.12
CA TYR A 142 -7.62 -6.15 0.33
C TYR A 142 -6.26 -5.81 0.94
N ALA A 143 -6.25 -4.82 1.83
CA ALA A 143 -5.03 -4.34 2.47
C ALA A 143 -4.86 -4.92 3.87
N CYS A 144 -3.63 -5.26 4.22
CA CYS A 144 -3.25 -5.73 5.54
C CYS A 144 -1.93 -5.12 6.02
N GLY A 145 -1.62 -5.31 7.30
CA GLY A 145 -0.41 -4.78 7.92
C GLY A 145 -0.52 -3.32 8.35
N GLY A 146 0.63 -2.67 8.57
CA GLY A 146 0.69 -1.34 9.19
C GLY A 146 0.01 -0.23 8.40
N LEU A 147 0.02 -0.29 7.07
CA LEU A 147 -0.63 0.70 6.21
C LEU A 147 -2.16 0.69 6.39
N ALA A 148 -2.74 -0.49 6.59
CA ALA A 148 -4.18 -0.66 6.80
C ALA A 148 -4.71 0.00 8.08
N GLN A 149 -3.84 0.48 8.97
CA GLN A 149 -4.23 1.21 10.18
C GLN A 149 -4.54 2.69 9.93
N SER A 150 -4.12 3.25 8.80
CA SER A 150 -4.29 4.66 8.47
C SER A 150 -5.40 4.85 7.45
N ASP A 151 -6.59 5.29 7.89
CA ASP A 151 -7.72 5.60 7.00
C ASP A 151 -7.32 6.63 5.93
N PHE A 152 -6.52 7.62 6.30
CA PHE A 152 -5.99 8.63 5.39
C PHE A 152 -5.16 8.00 4.26
N TRP A 153 -4.25 7.07 4.61
CA TRP A 153 -3.38 6.44 3.62
C TRP A 153 -4.13 5.42 2.76
N MET A 154 -5.07 4.69 3.36
CA MET A 154 -5.95 3.76 2.65
C MET A 154 -6.81 4.48 1.60
N GLN A 155 -7.47 5.59 1.99
CA GLN A 155 -8.25 6.39 1.05
C GLN A 155 -7.38 6.96 -0.07
N MET A 156 -6.18 7.46 0.25
CA MET A 156 -5.23 7.97 -0.74
C MET A 156 -4.82 6.88 -1.75
N HIS A 157 -4.57 5.66 -1.29
CA HIS A 157 -4.27 4.54 -2.21
C HIS A 157 -5.47 4.23 -3.10
N ALA A 158 -6.69 4.17 -2.56
CA ALA A 158 -7.90 3.95 -3.34
C ALA A 158 -8.06 5.04 -4.42
N ASP A 159 -7.89 6.31 -4.04
CA ASP A 159 -8.00 7.46 -4.95
C ASP A 159 -6.96 7.40 -6.07
N ILE A 160 -5.70 7.13 -5.74
CA ILE A 160 -4.59 7.09 -6.71
C ILE A 160 -4.70 5.86 -7.63
N ILE A 161 -5.06 4.69 -7.10
CA ILE A 161 -5.16 3.45 -7.89
C ILE A 161 -6.46 3.40 -8.71
N GLY A 162 -7.52 4.05 -8.22
CA GLY A 162 -8.82 4.11 -8.88
C GLY A 162 -9.62 2.81 -8.78
N VAL A 163 -9.38 1.99 -7.75
CA VAL A 163 -10.17 0.79 -7.45
C VAL A 163 -10.56 0.75 -5.97
N PRO A 164 -11.69 0.11 -5.61
CA PRO A 164 -12.07 -0.06 -4.21
C PRO A 164 -11.02 -0.81 -3.42
N MET A 165 -10.78 -0.34 -2.19
CA MET A 165 -9.88 -1.00 -1.25
C MET A 165 -10.62 -1.35 0.03
N TYR A 166 -10.24 -2.46 0.63
CA TYR A 166 -10.87 -3.00 1.83
C TYR A 166 -9.83 -3.31 2.89
N THR A 167 -10.21 -3.16 4.15
CA THR A 167 -9.49 -3.77 5.27
C THR A 167 -10.36 -4.84 5.90
N THR A 168 -9.74 -5.77 6.59
CA THR A 168 -10.44 -6.84 7.32
C THR A 168 -10.23 -6.64 8.81
N VAL A 169 -11.15 -7.16 9.62
CA VAL A 169 -11.07 -7.11 11.09
C VAL A 169 -9.71 -7.61 11.57
N GLU A 170 -9.18 -8.66 10.92
CA GLU A 170 -7.90 -9.28 11.26
C GLU A 170 -6.72 -8.76 10.40
N SER A 171 -6.84 -7.55 9.82
CA SER A 171 -5.82 -7.01 8.90
C SER A 171 -4.41 -6.95 9.49
N GLN A 172 -4.29 -6.81 10.82
CA GLN A 172 -3.00 -6.82 11.52
C GLN A 172 -2.37 -8.21 11.65
N SER A 173 -3.19 -9.26 11.67
CA SER A 173 -2.82 -10.67 11.81
C SER A 173 -3.22 -11.51 10.60
N ALA A 174 -3.34 -10.88 9.44
CA ALA A 174 -3.80 -11.54 8.21
C ALA A 174 -2.99 -12.79 7.85
N GLY A 175 -1.67 -12.77 8.09
CA GLY A 175 -0.83 -13.95 7.91
C GLY A 175 -1.24 -15.12 8.81
N CYS A 176 -1.43 -14.86 10.11
CA CYS A 176 -1.89 -15.89 11.05
C CYS A 176 -3.29 -16.40 10.69
N LEU A 177 -4.19 -15.51 10.22
CA LEU A 177 -5.51 -15.93 9.75
C LEU A 177 -5.39 -16.86 8.53
N GLY A 178 -4.50 -16.53 7.59
CA GLY A 178 -4.21 -17.39 6.44
C GLY A 178 -3.72 -18.79 6.86
N ASP A 179 -2.79 -18.85 7.81
CA ASP A 179 -2.32 -20.12 8.37
C ASP A 179 -3.45 -20.92 9.03
N CYS A 180 -4.36 -20.24 9.76
CA CYS A 180 -5.54 -20.89 10.35
C CYS A 180 -6.50 -21.43 9.26
N ILE A 181 -6.70 -20.70 8.16
CA ILE A 181 -7.52 -21.15 7.04
C ILE A 181 -6.91 -22.41 6.41
N ILE A 182 -5.60 -22.41 6.15
CA ILE A 182 -4.90 -23.56 5.59
C ILE A 182 -5.04 -24.78 6.52
N ALA A 183 -4.80 -24.60 7.83
CA ALA A 183 -4.92 -25.66 8.81
C ALA A 183 -6.36 -26.21 8.89
N ALA A 184 -7.36 -25.34 8.90
CA ALA A 184 -8.78 -25.73 9.00
C ALA A 184 -9.24 -26.58 7.80
N VAL A 185 -8.78 -26.23 6.59
CA VAL A 185 -9.02 -27.07 5.39
C VAL A 185 -8.23 -28.37 5.46
N GLY A 186 -6.98 -28.32 5.87
CA GLY A 186 -6.11 -29.48 5.98
C GLY A 186 -6.61 -30.56 6.95
N VAL A 187 -7.31 -30.18 8.02
CA VAL A 187 -7.91 -31.12 8.99
C VAL A 187 -9.41 -31.42 8.69
N GLY A 188 -9.96 -30.86 7.59
CA GLY A 188 -11.32 -31.15 7.13
C GLY A 188 -12.43 -30.41 7.87
N ILE A 189 -12.13 -29.30 8.58
CA ILE A 189 -13.17 -28.42 9.17
C ILE A 189 -13.94 -27.72 8.07
N TYR A 190 -13.26 -27.29 7.00
CA TYR A 190 -13.87 -26.75 5.80
C TYR A 190 -13.51 -27.61 4.59
N PRO A 191 -14.42 -27.78 3.63
CA PRO A 191 -14.20 -28.64 2.47
C PRO A 191 -13.20 -28.04 1.45
N ASN A 192 -13.03 -26.72 1.45
CA ASN A 192 -12.13 -25.98 0.57
C ASN A 192 -11.78 -24.60 1.14
N PHE A 193 -10.81 -23.94 0.52
CA PHE A 193 -10.31 -22.63 0.96
C PHE A 193 -11.34 -21.51 0.77
N TRP A 194 -12.22 -21.60 -0.22
CA TRP A 194 -13.22 -20.56 -0.49
C TRP A 194 -14.25 -20.49 0.64
N GLU A 195 -14.80 -21.63 1.06
CA GLU A 195 -15.74 -21.69 2.16
C GLU A 195 -15.08 -21.31 3.50
N ALA A 196 -13.81 -21.68 3.70
CA ALA A 196 -13.08 -21.26 4.87
C ALA A 196 -12.86 -19.75 4.89
N ALA A 197 -12.43 -19.15 3.77
CA ALA A 197 -12.21 -17.72 3.64
C ALA A 197 -13.52 -16.93 3.85
N ASP A 198 -14.60 -17.32 3.21
CA ASP A 198 -15.91 -16.68 3.36
C ASP A 198 -16.43 -16.72 4.80
N SER A 199 -16.11 -17.79 5.54
CA SER A 199 -16.51 -17.93 6.93
C SER A 199 -15.64 -17.17 7.91
N MET A 200 -14.33 -17.07 7.64
CA MET A 200 -13.32 -16.58 8.60
C MET A 200 -12.89 -15.13 8.32
N ILE A 201 -13.00 -14.64 7.09
CA ILE A 201 -12.59 -13.27 6.73
C ILE A 201 -13.82 -12.36 6.82
N ARG A 202 -13.68 -11.23 7.54
CA ARG A 202 -14.73 -10.21 7.66
C ARG A 202 -14.16 -8.86 7.24
N VAL A 203 -14.83 -8.22 6.29
CA VAL A 203 -14.52 -6.84 5.92
C VAL A 203 -14.80 -5.93 7.10
N ASP A 204 -13.87 -5.03 7.41
CA ASP A 204 -14.00 -4.01 8.46
C ASP A 204 -14.37 -2.65 7.84
N LYS A 205 -13.57 -2.18 6.88
CA LYS A 205 -13.78 -0.89 6.22
C LYS A 205 -13.64 -1.01 4.71
N GLU A 206 -14.37 -0.15 4.01
CA GLU A 206 -14.32 0.03 2.57
C GLU A 206 -13.88 1.46 2.24
N TYR A 207 -12.99 1.60 1.27
CA TYR A 207 -12.47 2.88 0.76
C TYR A 207 -12.79 2.96 -0.73
N ILE A 208 -13.83 3.71 -1.06
CA ILE A 208 -14.25 3.95 -2.45
C ILE A 208 -13.42 5.08 -3.04
N PRO A 209 -12.82 4.89 -4.23
CA PRO A 209 -11.99 5.91 -4.85
C PRO A 209 -12.78 7.17 -5.18
N ASN A 210 -12.23 8.33 -4.83
CA ASN A 210 -12.71 9.61 -5.32
C ASN A 210 -12.15 9.85 -6.73
N MET A 211 -12.97 9.64 -7.75
CA MET A 211 -12.54 9.74 -9.15
C MET A 211 -12.23 11.18 -9.62
N GLU A 212 -12.57 12.21 -8.84
CA GLU A 212 -12.10 13.58 -9.09
C GLU A 212 -10.67 13.77 -8.59
N ALA A 213 -10.33 13.15 -7.45
CA ALA A 213 -8.97 13.16 -6.92
C ALA A 213 -8.01 12.24 -7.72
N HIS A 214 -8.56 11.22 -8.41
CA HIS A 214 -7.80 10.30 -9.27
C HIS A 214 -7.21 10.97 -10.53
N LYS A 215 -7.83 12.05 -11.04
CA LYS A 215 -7.40 12.78 -12.25
C LYS A 215 -6.17 13.65 -12.01
#